data_870e50d85f7caab987ffbdac186d7ca0
#
_entry.id   870e50d85f7caab987ffbdac186d7ca0
#
_cell.length_a   1.000
_cell.length_b   1.000
_cell.length_c   1.000
_cell.angle_alpha   90.00
_cell.angle_beta   90.00
_cell.angle_gamma   90.00
#
_symmetry.space_group_name_H-M   'P 1'
#
loop_
_entity.id
_entity.type
_entity.pdbx_description
1 polymer ?
#
loop_
_entity_poly.entity_id
_entity_poly.type
_entity_poly.pdbx_seq_one_letter_code
_entity_poly.pdbx_strand_id
1 'polypeptide(L)'
;MGYNRPAARKPRRADTVERKVPRKEQDYDDIPGTFVFDAERSRQGYGINMFCMSLMKDENRKAFRANEAQYLKRFPLTADQTRAILERDYNRMLELGGNIYFTAKLGATDGHSFQHLAALMTGMTQEDYAAMMLAGGRPVEGNRSKSGKDKRRKSGAKRG
;
A
#
# COMPACT_ATOMS: atom_id res chain seq x y z
N MET A 1 23.03 -46.28 25.89
CA MET A 1 21.79 -45.83 25.24
C MET A 1 22.12 -44.60 24.38
N GLY A 2 22.28 -44.81 23.07
CA GLY A 2 22.66 -43.72 22.14
C GLY A 2 21.44 -42.99 21.60
N TYR A 3 21.34 -41.71 21.87
CA TYR A 3 20.33 -40.83 21.25
C TYR A 3 20.69 -40.56 19.79
N ASN A 4 19.91 -41.16 18.89
CA ASN A 4 20.03 -40.94 17.46
C ASN A 4 19.41 -39.55 17.13
N ARG A 5 20.24 -38.50 16.84
CA ARG A 5 19.77 -37.20 16.36
C ARG A 5 19.27 -37.37 14.91
N PRO A 6 18.04 -36.99 14.58
CA PRO A 6 17.61 -36.99 13.17
C PRO A 6 18.41 -35.94 12.40
N ALA A 7 18.89 -36.32 11.22
CA ALA A 7 19.65 -35.45 10.31
C ALA A 7 18.85 -34.18 9.93
N ALA A 8 19.49 -33.05 10.01
CA ALA A 8 18.92 -31.78 9.62
C ALA A 8 18.45 -31.83 8.13
N ARG A 9 17.15 -31.63 7.92
CA ARG A 9 16.56 -31.48 6.58
C ARG A 9 17.20 -30.29 5.89
N LYS A 10 17.89 -30.54 4.77
CA LYS A 10 18.39 -29.47 3.90
C LYS A 10 17.20 -28.62 3.45
N PRO A 11 17.32 -27.25 3.47
CA PRO A 11 16.28 -26.38 2.97
C PRO A 11 16.05 -26.70 1.49
N ARG A 12 14.82 -27.01 1.12
CA ARG A 12 14.41 -27.10 -0.29
C ARG A 12 14.60 -25.72 -0.91
N ARG A 13 15.45 -25.61 -1.91
CA ARG A 13 15.52 -24.44 -2.79
C ARG A 13 14.12 -24.25 -3.37
N ALA A 14 13.45 -23.21 -2.96
CA ALA A 14 12.24 -22.75 -3.59
C ALA A 14 12.62 -21.99 -4.87
N ASP A 15 12.89 -22.74 -5.94
CA ASP A 15 12.80 -22.20 -7.30
C ASP A 15 11.30 -22.09 -7.64
N THR A 16 10.60 -21.25 -6.91
CA THR A 16 9.28 -20.78 -7.30
C THR A 16 9.51 -19.70 -8.35
N VAL A 17 9.59 -20.11 -9.61
CA VAL A 17 9.27 -19.21 -10.71
C VAL A 17 7.86 -18.72 -10.44
N GLU A 18 7.75 -17.50 -9.90
CA GLU A 18 6.47 -16.81 -9.78
C GLU A 18 5.89 -16.70 -11.20
N ARG A 19 4.98 -17.60 -11.52
CA ARG A 19 4.09 -17.41 -12.66
C ARG A 19 3.27 -16.17 -12.33
N LYS A 20 3.66 -15.02 -12.87
CA LYS A 20 2.82 -13.81 -12.88
C LYS A 20 1.57 -14.17 -13.69
N VAL A 21 0.54 -14.65 -13.01
CA VAL A 21 -0.78 -14.71 -13.59
C VAL A 21 -1.19 -13.25 -13.78
N PRO A 22 -1.40 -12.78 -15.03
CA PRO A 22 -1.79 -11.39 -15.25
C PRO A 22 -3.10 -11.13 -14.49
N ARG A 23 -3.10 -10.07 -13.67
CA ARG A 23 -4.30 -9.64 -12.94
C ARG A 23 -5.38 -9.30 -13.97
N LYS A 24 -6.57 -9.88 -13.78
CA LYS A 24 -7.74 -9.50 -14.59
C LYS A 24 -8.09 -8.04 -14.31
N GLU A 25 -8.22 -7.23 -15.37
CA GLU A 25 -8.68 -5.86 -15.28
C GLU A 25 -10.04 -5.78 -14.58
N GLN A 26 -10.17 -4.88 -13.61
CA GLN A 26 -11.38 -4.66 -12.82
C GLN A 26 -12.07 -3.37 -13.26
N ASP A 27 -13.36 -3.27 -13.00
CA ASP A 27 -14.20 -2.11 -13.39
C ASP A 27 -13.75 -0.79 -12.72
N TYR A 28 -12.93 -0.87 -11.66
CA TYR A 28 -12.46 0.27 -10.88
C TYR A 28 -11.00 0.65 -11.16
N ASP A 29 -10.28 -0.09 -12.02
CA ASP A 29 -8.84 0.12 -12.22
C ASP A 29 -8.53 1.45 -12.93
N ASP A 30 -9.47 1.98 -13.68
CA ASP A 30 -9.34 3.23 -14.42
C ASP A 30 -9.92 4.46 -13.68
N ILE A 31 -10.36 4.30 -12.42
CA ILE A 31 -10.86 5.41 -11.61
C ILE A 31 -9.65 6.15 -11.00
N PRO A 32 -9.45 7.44 -11.32
CA PRO A 32 -8.31 8.19 -10.83
C PRO A 32 -8.23 8.24 -9.29
N GLY A 33 -7.04 8.00 -8.75
CA GLY A 33 -6.80 8.06 -7.30
C GLY A 33 -7.44 6.93 -6.50
N THR A 34 -7.93 5.86 -7.16
CA THR A 34 -8.55 4.70 -6.50
C THR A 34 -7.59 3.53 -6.46
N PHE A 35 -7.21 3.12 -5.26
CA PHE A 35 -6.32 1.98 -5.01
C PHE A 35 -7.06 0.92 -4.18
N VAL A 36 -7.81 0.05 -4.87
CA VAL A 36 -8.54 -1.03 -4.18
C VAL A 36 -7.55 -2.10 -3.71
N PHE A 37 -7.54 -2.34 -2.40
CA PHE A 37 -6.67 -3.34 -1.79
C PHE A 37 -7.31 -4.73 -1.87
N ASP A 38 -6.99 -5.45 -2.93
CA ASP A 38 -7.43 -6.82 -3.18
C ASP A 38 -6.35 -7.86 -2.83
N ALA A 39 -6.62 -9.14 -3.07
CA ALA A 39 -5.69 -10.23 -2.78
C ALA A 39 -4.38 -10.13 -3.59
N GLU A 40 -4.44 -9.61 -4.82
CA GLU A 40 -3.24 -9.41 -5.64
C GLU A 40 -2.38 -8.28 -5.10
N ARG A 41 -3.00 -7.14 -4.78
CA ARG A 41 -2.35 -6.00 -4.13
C ARG A 41 -1.73 -6.41 -2.79
N SER A 42 -2.45 -7.22 -2.00
CA SER A 42 -1.94 -7.74 -0.72
C SER A 42 -0.66 -8.56 -0.90
N ARG A 43 -0.59 -9.43 -1.91
CA ARG A 43 0.62 -10.20 -2.23
C ARG A 43 1.76 -9.30 -2.71
N GLN A 44 1.46 -8.39 -3.64
CA GLN A 44 2.43 -7.45 -4.20
C GLN A 44 3.06 -6.58 -3.11
N GLY A 45 2.23 -6.03 -2.21
CA GLY A 45 2.63 -5.09 -1.17
C GLY A 45 3.04 -5.75 0.15
N TYR A 46 3.20 -7.07 0.21
CA TYR A 46 3.51 -7.78 1.45
C TYR A 46 4.72 -7.17 2.18
N GLY A 47 5.81 -6.89 1.46
CA GLY A 47 7.02 -6.29 2.02
C GLY A 47 6.76 -4.91 2.63
N ILE A 48 6.04 -4.02 1.92
CA ILE A 48 5.65 -2.68 2.40
C ILE A 48 4.82 -2.81 3.67
N ASN A 49 3.78 -3.66 3.63
CA ASN A 49 2.83 -3.80 4.74
C ASN A 49 3.51 -4.36 6.00
N MET A 50 4.39 -5.36 5.85
CA MET A 50 5.15 -5.92 6.97
C MET A 50 6.17 -4.93 7.53
N PHE A 51 6.84 -4.15 6.68
CA PHE A 51 7.69 -3.05 7.13
C PHE A 51 6.87 -2.05 7.96
N CYS A 52 5.78 -1.53 7.43
CA CYS A 52 4.94 -0.56 8.13
C CYS A 52 4.39 -1.12 9.45
N MET A 53 3.97 -2.39 9.48
CA MET A 53 3.53 -3.06 10.71
C MET A 53 4.63 -3.16 11.76
N SER A 54 5.87 -3.33 11.35
CA SER A 54 7.00 -3.38 12.29
C SER A 54 7.15 -2.09 13.09
N LEU A 55 6.76 -0.94 12.52
CA LEU A 55 6.82 0.39 13.14
C LEU A 55 5.82 0.59 14.29
N MET A 56 4.96 -0.38 14.57
CA MET A 56 4.13 -0.36 15.78
C MET A 56 4.97 -0.42 17.06
N LYS A 57 6.16 -1.01 17.01
CA LYS A 57 7.07 -1.13 18.15
C LYS A 57 8.04 0.04 18.19
N ASP A 58 8.23 0.60 19.37
CA ASP A 58 9.11 1.77 19.56
C ASP A 58 10.57 1.49 19.19
N GLU A 59 11.09 0.32 19.58
CA GLU A 59 12.45 -0.09 19.22
C GLU A 59 12.67 -0.14 17.70
N ASN A 60 11.66 -0.54 16.95
CA ASN A 60 11.72 -0.60 15.49
C ASN A 60 11.68 0.80 14.86
N ARG A 61 10.87 1.73 15.41
CA ARG A 61 10.86 3.13 14.97
C ARG A 61 12.22 3.79 15.20
N LYS A 62 12.85 3.55 16.36
CA LYS A 62 14.18 4.05 16.68
C LYS A 62 15.23 3.48 15.71
N ALA A 63 15.20 2.16 15.46
CA ALA A 63 16.13 1.50 14.54
C ALA A 63 15.96 2.00 13.11
N PHE A 64 14.70 2.21 12.65
CA PHE A 64 14.40 2.76 11.34
C PHE A 64 14.94 4.19 11.19
N ARG A 65 14.64 5.08 12.13
CA ARG A 65 15.15 6.48 12.11
C ARG A 65 16.67 6.56 12.16
N ALA A 66 17.35 5.62 12.82
CA ALA A 66 18.80 5.61 12.87
C ALA A 66 19.45 5.31 11.50
N ASN A 67 18.85 4.42 10.69
CA ASN A 67 19.31 4.12 9.33
C ASN A 67 18.19 3.45 8.53
N GLU A 68 17.40 4.26 7.83
CA GLU A 68 16.24 3.81 7.06
C GLU A 68 16.62 2.76 6.00
N ALA A 69 17.63 3.06 5.18
CA ALA A 69 18.03 2.17 4.08
C ALA A 69 18.51 0.80 4.59
N GLN A 70 19.23 0.77 5.71
CA GLN A 70 19.69 -0.49 6.31
C GLN A 70 18.52 -1.25 6.95
N TYR A 71 17.59 -0.54 7.59
CA TYR A 71 16.42 -1.15 8.21
C TYR A 71 15.52 -1.83 7.16
N LEU A 72 15.31 -1.19 6.01
CA LEU A 72 14.48 -1.70 4.93
C LEU A 72 15.01 -3.01 4.32
N LYS A 73 16.31 -3.27 4.37
CA LYS A 73 16.91 -4.54 3.91
C LYS A 73 16.39 -5.78 4.66
N ARG A 74 15.71 -5.60 5.78
CA ARG A 74 15.11 -6.69 6.59
C ARG A 74 13.82 -7.22 6.00
N PHE A 75 13.27 -6.55 4.98
CA PHE A 75 11.98 -6.86 4.36
C PHE A 75 12.15 -7.21 2.88
N PRO A 76 11.27 -8.08 2.34
CA PRO A 76 11.31 -8.46 0.93
C PRO A 76 10.71 -7.32 0.06
N LEU A 77 11.45 -6.23 -0.07
CA LEU A 77 11.05 -5.05 -0.84
C LEU A 77 11.71 -5.06 -2.22
N THR A 78 10.96 -4.65 -3.25
CA THR A 78 11.55 -4.32 -4.55
C THR A 78 12.29 -2.98 -4.48
N ALA A 79 13.11 -2.68 -5.49
CA ALA A 79 13.79 -1.39 -5.58
C ALA A 79 12.79 -0.22 -5.62
N ASP A 80 11.67 -0.38 -6.37
CA ASP A 80 10.63 0.64 -6.46
C ASP A 80 9.90 0.83 -5.13
N GLN A 81 9.61 -0.25 -4.41
CA GLN A 81 8.99 -0.17 -3.08
C GLN A 81 9.92 0.52 -2.08
N THR A 82 11.20 0.18 -2.10
CA THR A 82 12.21 0.82 -1.24
C THR A 82 12.29 2.33 -1.51
N ARG A 83 12.34 2.72 -2.79
CA ARG A 83 12.38 4.12 -3.20
C ARG A 83 11.12 4.87 -2.74
N ALA A 84 9.92 4.33 -3.00
CA ALA A 84 8.66 4.96 -2.59
C ALA A 84 8.59 5.19 -1.08
N ILE A 85 9.12 4.27 -0.27
CA ILE A 85 9.19 4.43 1.19
C ILE A 85 10.16 5.55 1.57
N LEU A 86 11.37 5.57 1.02
CA LEU A 86 12.38 6.57 1.33
C LEU A 86 11.98 7.98 0.90
N GLU A 87 11.28 8.11 -0.23
CA GLU A 87 10.75 9.37 -0.76
C GLU A 87 9.42 9.79 -0.11
N ARG A 88 8.83 8.95 0.76
CA ARG A 88 7.50 9.18 1.36
C ARG A 88 6.41 9.37 0.30
N ASP A 89 6.57 8.73 -0.86
CA ASP A 89 5.54 8.72 -1.91
C ASP A 89 4.43 7.73 -1.54
N TYR A 90 3.47 8.21 -0.74
CA TYR A 90 2.36 7.39 -0.25
C TYR A 90 1.48 6.87 -1.38
N ASN A 91 1.24 7.68 -2.42
CA ASN A 91 0.46 7.24 -3.58
C ASN A 91 1.17 6.08 -4.30
N ARG A 92 2.48 6.22 -4.52
CA ARG A 92 3.28 5.14 -5.13
C ARG A 92 3.32 3.90 -4.24
N MET A 93 3.41 4.04 -2.92
CA MET A 93 3.32 2.88 -2.02
C MET A 93 1.99 2.13 -2.19
N LEU A 94 0.86 2.84 -2.34
CA LEU A 94 -0.46 2.20 -2.58
C LEU A 94 -0.52 1.52 -3.95
N GLU A 95 0.03 2.14 -4.99
CA GLU A 95 0.16 1.53 -6.33
C GLU A 95 0.97 0.23 -6.30
N LEU A 96 2.00 0.18 -5.48
CA LEU A 96 2.88 -0.98 -5.29
C LEU A 96 2.34 -2.01 -4.27
N GLY A 97 1.06 -1.92 -3.90
CA GLY A 97 0.35 -2.88 -3.07
C GLY A 97 0.33 -2.55 -1.58
N GLY A 98 0.77 -1.36 -1.18
CA GLY A 98 0.61 -0.89 0.19
C GLY A 98 -0.86 -0.73 0.57
N ASN A 99 -1.16 -0.97 1.84
CA ASN A 99 -2.47 -0.68 2.42
C ASN A 99 -2.39 0.62 3.22
N ILE A 100 -3.35 1.51 3.07
CA ILE A 100 -3.36 2.83 3.71
C ILE A 100 -3.26 2.74 5.25
N TYR A 101 -3.91 1.75 5.88
CA TYR A 101 -3.82 1.56 7.34
C TYR A 101 -2.42 1.17 7.81
N PHE A 102 -1.65 0.52 6.95
CA PHE A 102 -0.27 0.16 7.26
C PHE A 102 0.67 1.31 6.93
N THR A 103 0.55 1.92 5.75
CA THR A 103 1.43 3.03 5.33
C THR A 103 1.27 4.26 6.22
N ALA A 104 0.09 4.49 6.81
CA ALA A 104 -0.13 5.55 7.79
C ALA A 104 0.76 5.40 9.06
N LYS A 105 1.26 4.20 9.38
CA LYS A 105 2.21 3.99 10.50
C LYS A 105 3.58 4.60 10.22
N LEU A 106 3.98 4.65 8.94
CA LEU A 106 5.19 5.37 8.53
C LEU A 106 4.99 6.88 8.78
N GLY A 107 3.88 7.46 8.34
CA GLY A 107 3.58 8.86 8.58
C GLY A 107 3.53 9.20 10.06
N ALA A 108 2.88 8.37 10.88
CA ALA A 108 2.88 8.53 12.34
C ALA A 108 4.31 8.42 12.95
N THR A 109 5.19 7.60 12.36
CA THR A 109 6.60 7.51 12.77
C THR A 109 7.35 8.80 12.47
N ASP A 110 7.00 9.48 11.37
CA ASP A 110 7.54 10.79 10.99
C ASP A 110 6.89 11.96 11.77
N GLY A 111 5.88 11.67 12.61
CA GLY A 111 5.18 12.68 13.41
C GLY A 111 4.00 13.34 12.69
N HIS A 112 3.57 12.81 11.55
CA HIS A 112 2.46 13.35 10.78
C HIS A 112 1.10 12.79 11.21
N SER A 113 0.07 13.64 11.23
CA SER A 113 -1.32 13.23 11.38
C SER A 113 -1.83 12.53 10.12
N PHE A 114 -2.90 11.74 10.25
CA PHE A 114 -3.55 11.14 9.08
C PHE A 114 -4.10 12.20 8.11
N GLN A 115 -4.59 13.32 8.64
CA GLN A 115 -5.05 14.46 7.84
C GLN A 115 -3.92 15.07 7.00
N HIS A 116 -2.72 15.19 7.60
CA HIS A 116 -1.53 15.65 6.89
C HIS A 116 -1.15 14.70 5.74
N LEU A 117 -1.18 13.40 6.00
CA LEU A 117 -0.93 12.40 4.95
C LEU A 117 -1.94 12.49 3.80
N ALA A 118 -3.24 12.65 4.13
CA ALA A 118 -4.28 12.81 3.12
C ALA A 118 -4.08 14.09 2.29
N ALA A 119 -3.63 15.17 2.91
CA ALA A 119 -3.27 16.41 2.22
C ALA A 119 -2.10 16.18 1.24
N LEU A 120 -1.00 15.55 1.70
CA LEU A 120 0.14 15.20 0.84
C LEU A 120 -0.29 14.35 -0.36
N MET A 121 -1.10 13.31 -0.13
CA MET A 121 -1.59 12.41 -1.18
C MET A 121 -2.50 13.11 -2.20
N THR A 122 -3.13 14.21 -1.82
CA THR A 122 -3.99 15.02 -2.70
C THR A 122 -3.29 16.20 -3.32
N GLY A 123 -2.01 16.46 -2.96
CA GLY A 123 -1.24 17.61 -3.42
C GLY A 123 -1.72 18.93 -2.84
N MET A 124 -2.36 18.91 -1.67
CA MET A 124 -2.90 20.08 -0.97
C MET A 124 -2.08 20.41 0.28
N THR A 125 -2.19 21.65 0.77
CA THR A 125 -1.77 21.95 2.13
C THR A 125 -2.73 21.29 3.14
N GLN A 126 -2.31 21.13 4.39
CA GLN A 126 -3.19 20.53 5.41
C GLN A 126 -4.41 21.44 5.68
N GLU A 127 -4.23 22.75 5.65
CA GLU A 127 -5.28 23.74 5.84
C GLU A 127 -6.31 23.68 4.70
N ASP A 128 -5.87 23.66 3.45
CA ASP A 128 -6.75 23.57 2.28
C ASP A 128 -7.51 22.23 2.28
N TYR A 129 -6.83 21.14 2.62
CA TYR A 129 -7.48 19.85 2.75
C TYR A 129 -8.56 19.85 3.84
N ALA A 130 -8.28 20.44 5.00
CA ALA A 130 -9.25 20.58 6.08
C ALA A 130 -10.45 21.40 5.66
N ALA A 131 -10.22 22.57 5.03
CA ALA A 131 -11.28 23.44 4.53
C ALA A 131 -12.15 22.74 3.49
N MET A 132 -11.53 22.02 2.54
CA MET A 132 -12.23 21.22 1.53
C MET A 132 -13.12 20.15 2.18
N MET A 133 -12.63 19.44 3.19
CA MET A 133 -13.41 18.40 3.88
C MET A 133 -14.59 19.00 4.65
N LEU A 134 -14.42 20.14 5.31
CA LEU A 134 -15.50 20.86 6.00
C LEU A 134 -16.57 21.38 5.02
N ALA A 135 -16.18 21.72 3.81
CA ALA A 135 -17.09 22.13 2.72
C ALA A 135 -17.83 20.97 2.05
N GLY A 136 -17.68 19.73 2.54
CA GLY A 136 -18.38 18.55 1.99
C GLY A 136 -17.52 17.63 1.13
N GLY A 137 -16.22 17.87 1.03
CA GLY A 137 -15.27 17.05 0.30
C GLY A 137 -15.23 17.34 -1.21
N ARG A 138 -14.50 16.50 -1.95
CA ARG A 138 -14.38 16.63 -3.41
C ARG A 138 -15.66 16.19 -4.13
N PRO A 139 -16.01 16.83 -5.27
CA PRO A 139 -17.08 16.34 -6.13
C PRO A 139 -16.79 14.94 -6.63
N VAL A 140 -17.81 14.07 -6.63
CA VAL A 140 -17.68 12.66 -7.07
C VAL A 140 -17.40 12.51 -8.58
N GLU A 141 -17.64 13.55 -9.36
CA GLU A 141 -17.44 13.57 -10.82
C GLU A 141 -15.99 13.31 -11.22
N GLY A 142 -15.02 13.78 -10.41
CA GLY A 142 -13.58 13.56 -10.64
C GLY A 142 -13.11 12.13 -10.36
N ASN A 143 -13.91 11.33 -9.67
CA ASN A 143 -13.58 9.98 -9.25
C ASN A 143 -14.34 8.90 -10.05
N ARG A 144 -14.80 9.23 -11.24
CA ARG A 144 -15.51 8.29 -12.10
C ARG A 144 -14.56 7.59 -13.05
N SER A 145 -14.95 6.36 -13.45
CA SER A 145 -14.23 5.58 -14.46
C SER A 145 -14.07 6.37 -15.76
N LYS A 146 -12.84 6.44 -16.27
CA LYS A 146 -12.52 7.09 -17.55
C LYS A 146 -13.12 6.35 -18.73
N SER A 147 -13.25 5.02 -18.65
CA SER A 147 -13.88 4.19 -19.68
C SER A 147 -15.39 4.32 -19.76
N GLY A 148 -16.03 4.96 -18.77
CA GLY A 148 -17.48 5.09 -18.70
C GLY A 148 -18.22 3.78 -18.40
N LYS A 149 -17.50 2.73 -17.94
CA LYS A 149 -18.07 1.42 -17.58
C LYS A 149 -19.15 1.54 -16.50
N ASP A 150 -19.06 2.55 -15.62
CA ASP A 150 -20.05 2.87 -14.59
C ASP A 150 -21.39 3.35 -15.15
N LYS A 151 -21.41 3.94 -16.37
CA LYS A 151 -22.64 4.39 -17.02
C LYS A 151 -23.54 3.24 -17.45
N ARG A 152 -22.98 2.07 -17.78
CA ARG A 152 -23.74 0.89 -18.22
C ARG A 152 -24.59 0.26 -17.11
N ARG A 153 -24.16 0.36 -15.85
CA ARG A 153 -24.92 -0.15 -14.69
C ARG A 153 -26.23 0.62 -14.44
N LYS A 154 -26.25 1.93 -14.74
CA LYS A 154 -27.45 2.77 -14.53
C LYS A 154 -28.51 2.57 -15.60
N SER A 155 -28.16 2.17 -16.82
CA SER A 155 -29.13 1.91 -17.90
C SER A 155 -29.83 0.55 -17.78
N GLY A 156 -29.25 -0.42 -17.08
CA GLY A 156 -29.85 -1.74 -16.83
C GLY A 156 -30.85 -1.78 -15.66
N ALA A 157 -30.88 -0.79 -14.79
CA ALA A 157 -31.77 -0.75 -13.62
C ALA A 157 -33.15 -0.13 -13.90
N LYS A 158 -33.41 0.32 -15.12
CA LYS A 158 -34.70 0.92 -15.53
C LYS A 158 -35.61 -0.02 -16.30
N ARG A 159 -35.37 -1.32 -16.32
CA ARG A 159 -36.29 -2.33 -16.90
C ARG A 159 -36.60 -3.36 -15.82
N GLY A 160 -37.58 -3.05 -15.00
CA GLY A 160 -38.25 -3.91 -14.06
C GLY A 160 -39.46 -3.19 -13.52
#